data_301128fbea1a427151585c87f1295d36
#
_entry.id   301128fbea1a427151585c87f1295d36
#
_cell.length_a   1.000
_cell.length_b   1.000
_cell.length_c   1.000
_cell.angle_alpha   90.00
_cell.angle_beta   90.00
_cell.angle_gamma   90.00
#
_symmetry.space_group_name_H-M   'P 1'
#
loop_
_entity.id
_entity.type
_entity.pdbx_description
1 polymer ?
#
loop_
_entity_poly.entity_id
_entity_poly.type
_entity_poly.pdbx_seq_one_letter_code
_entity_poly.pdbx_strand_id
1 'polypeptide(L)'
;KSVRGTWAEKFFNERGIATESVDKFGVGMVSHFVNNKRQDCVAFVYKNQDGVPVNIKFRTPDKHYAQLPDCERVPYLIDCLNTEEDSILICEGEMDALTWKLITENVISIPDGASDRKMEWLATFEFNKYKRIYLALDNDDAGIQCREELARRIGRERCFTIAYPEGCKDANEVLCKHDRTALQQTFDTAEPYPIKSLYTANGFMEEGLQLYRGGLRRGLSTGIETLDEIFLVRPAEVTICSGVPNCGKSEFIDAIAVNMADKHDYKWAICSFENPVSEHLNKLAEKKV
;
A
#
# COMPACT_ATOMS: atom_id res chain seq x y z
N LYS A 1 -32.41 -21.24 2.16
CA LYS A 1 -32.65 -22.12 0.98
C LYS A 1 -31.41 -22.11 0.10
N SER A 2 -31.18 -23.19 -0.66
CA SER A 2 -30.09 -23.18 -1.66
C SER A 2 -30.30 -22.07 -2.70
N VAL A 3 -29.22 -21.61 -3.31
CA VAL A 3 -29.25 -20.65 -4.42
C VAL A 3 -29.70 -21.26 -5.73
N ARG A 4 -29.72 -22.58 -5.84
CA ARG A 4 -30.12 -23.32 -7.06
C ARG A 4 -31.58 -23.08 -7.44
N GLY A 5 -31.86 -22.94 -8.71
CA GLY A 5 -33.19 -22.63 -9.25
C GLY A 5 -33.65 -21.19 -8.99
N THR A 6 -32.76 -20.30 -8.57
CA THR A 6 -33.04 -18.90 -8.27
C THR A 6 -32.23 -17.96 -9.18
N TRP A 7 -32.49 -16.65 -9.12
CA TRP A 7 -31.70 -15.66 -9.81
C TRP A 7 -30.22 -15.67 -9.38
N ALA A 8 -29.95 -16.08 -8.15
CA ALA A 8 -28.61 -16.14 -7.62
C ALA A 8 -27.74 -17.24 -8.28
N GLU A 9 -28.35 -18.33 -8.74
CA GLU A 9 -27.61 -19.34 -9.51
C GLU A 9 -27.00 -18.74 -10.76
N LYS A 10 -27.81 -18.01 -11.55
CA LYS A 10 -27.30 -17.28 -12.71
C LYS A 10 -26.23 -16.26 -12.33
N PHE A 11 -26.46 -15.50 -11.27
CA PHE A 11 -25.54 -14.50 -10.74
C PHE A 11 -24.15 -15.07 -10.39
N PHE A 12 -24.07 -16.23 -9.71
CA PHE A 12 -22.79 -16.86 -9.37
C PHE A 12 -22.12 -17.49 -10.60
N ASN A 13 -22.90 -18.16 -11.44
CA ASN A 13 -22.38 -18.76 -12.68
C ASN A 13 -21.77 -17.72 -13.64
N GLU A 14 -22.43 -16.56 -13.82
CA GLU A 14 -21.91 -15.44 -14.62
C GLU A 14 -20.61 -14.87 -14.03
N ARG A 15 -20.31 -15.12 -12.75
CA ARG A 15 -19.09 -14.74 -12.03
C ARG A 15 -18.06 -15.85 -11.90
N GLY A 16 -18.27 -16.94 -12.62
CA GLY A 16 -17.33 -18.06 -12.61
C GLY A 16 -17.28 -18.86 -11.31
N ILE A 17 -18.28 -18.68 -10.41
CA ILE A 17 -18.35 -19.37 -9.13
C ILE A 17 -19.43 -20.45 -9.21
N ALA A 18 -19.02 -21.71 -9.07
CA ALA A 18 -19.93 -22.85 -9.12
C ALA A 18 -20.89 -22.82 -7.91
N THR A 19 -22.19 -22.95 -8.16
CA THR A 19 -23.22 -22.90 -7.12
C THR A 19 -23.13 -24.04 -6.10
N GLU A 20 -22.56 -25.18 -6.50
CA GLU A 20 -22.26 -26.29 -5.58
C GLU A 20 -21.29 -25.92 -4.47
N SER A 21 -20.44 -24.94 -4.73
CA SER A 21 -19.41 -24.50 -3.80
C SER A 21 -19.94 -23.50 -2.77
N VAL A 22 -20.90 -22.64 -3.16
CA VAL A 22 -21.31 -21.51 -2.32
C VAL A 22 -22.11 -21.92 -1.09
N ASP A 23 -22.89 -23.00 -1.16
CA ASP A 23 -23.64 -23.54 -0.01
C ASP A 23 -22.72 -23.90 1.16
N LYS A 24 -21.49 -24.36 0.87
CA LYS A 24 -20.46 -24.70 1.89
C LYS A 24 -19.95 -23.48 2.64
N PHE A 25 -20.01 -22.33 2.01
CA PHE A 25 -19.51 -21.06 2.56
C PHE A 25 -20.59 -20.20 3.17
N GLY A 26 -21.73 -20.80 3.56
CA GLY A 26 -22.81 -20.10 4.23
C GLY A 26 -23.58 -19.14 3.32
N VAL A 27 -23.63 -19.41 2.01
CA VAL A 27 -24.42 -18.62 1.05
C VAL A 27 -25.76 -19.29 0.79
N GLY A 28 -26.83 -18.50 0.82
CA GLY A 28 -28.18 -19.03 0.56
C GLY A 28 -29.14 -17.94 0.09
N MET A 29 -30.38 -18.35 -0.16
CA MET A 29 -31.48 -17.45 -0.55
C MET A 29 -32.49 -17.27 0.57
N VAL A 30 -32.88 -16.01 0.79
CA VAL A 30 -33.92 -15.65 1.78
C VAL A 30 -34.70 -14.44 1.29
N SER A 31 -36.00 -14.38 1.67
CA SER A 31 -36.81 -13.18 1.45
C SER A 31 -36.67 -12.25 2.65
N HIS A 32 -36.11 -11.08 2.45
CA HIS A 32 -35.80 -10.08 3.48
C HIS A 32 -36.23 -8.68 3.07
N PHE A 33 -36.37 -7.78 4.07
CA PHE A 33 -36.68 -6.37 3.81
C PHE A 33 -35.36 -5.60 3.60
N VAL A 34 -35.20 -5.05 2.41
CA VAL A 34 -34.10 -4.15 2.05
C VAL A 34 -34.71 -2.90 1.44
N ASN A 35 -34.33 -1.72 1.91
CA ASN A 35 -34.90 -0.43 1.46
C ASN A 35 -36.44 -0.41 1.54
N ASN A 36 -37.03 -0.88 2.64
CA ASN A 36 -38.48 -0.95 2.90
C ASN A 36 -39.27 -1.82 1.91
N LYS A 37 -38.60 -2.65 1.12
CA LYS A 37 -39.23 -3.59 0.20
C LYS A 37 -38.82 -5.02 0.52
N ARG A 38 -39.81 -5.91 0.62
CA ARG A 38 -39.54 -7.34 0.77
C ARG A 38 -39.17 -7.94 -0.57
N GLN A 39 -38.00 -8.56 -0.66
CA GLN A 39 -37.48 -9.14 -1.87
C GLN A 39 -36.55 -10.32 -1.59
N ASP A 40 -36.34 -11.15 -2.60
CA ASP A 40 -35.45 -12.30 -2.48
C ASP A 40 -33.99 -11.82 -2.61
N CYS A 41 -33.23 -12.14 -1.56
CA CYS A 41 -31.84 -11.73 -1.41
C CYS A 41 -30.91 -12.94 -1.32
N VAL A 42 -29.70 -12.78 -1.83
CA VAL A 42 -28.60 -13.63 -1.43
C VAL A 42 -28.22 -13.28 0.01
N ALA A 43 -28.13 -14.29 0.85
CA ALA A 43 -27.71 -14.17 2.25
C ALA A 43 -26.31 -14.78 2.41
N PHE A 44 -25.36 -13.98 2.89
CA PHE A 44 -24.04 -14.44 3.32
C PHE A 44 -24.08 -14.58 4.84
N VAL A 45 -23.90 -15.79 5.33
CA VAL A 45 -23.91 -16.09 6.76
C VAL A 45 -22.48 -15.96 7.30
N TYR A 46 -22.30 -15.04 8.22
CA TYR A 46 -21.03 -14.85 8.92
C TYR A 46 -21.06 -15.68 10.20
N LYS A 47 -20.00 -16.42 10.41
CA LYS A 47 -19.83 -17.25 11.61
C LYS A 47 -18.57 -16.81 12.33
N ASN A 48 -18.56 -16.97 13.65
CA ASN A 48 -17.34 -16.79 14.44
C ASN A 48 -16.36 -17.98 14.24
N GLN A 49 -15.22 -17.94 14.91
CA GLN A 49 -14.20 -19.00 14.81
C GLN A 49 -14.70 -20.37 15.27
N ASP A 50 -15.72 -20.42 16.11
CA ASP A 50 -16.36 -21.67 16.59
C ASP A 50 -17.42 -22.20 15.60
N GLY A 51 -17.62 -21.55 14.47
CA GLY A 51 -18.61 -21.90 13.45
C GLY A 51 -20.05 -21.50 13.81
N VAL A 52 -20.23 -20.69 14.85
CA VAL A 52 -21.56 -20.19 15.28
C VAL A 52 -21.97 -19.00 14.40
N PRO A 53 -23.17 -19.02 13.77
CA PRO A 53 -23.65 -17.86 13.01
C PRO A 53 -23.87 -16.65 13.93
N VAL A 54 -23.23 -15.52 13.58
CA VAL A 54 -23.26 -14.27 14.36
C VAL A 54 -23.78 -13.07 13.58
N ASN A 55 -23.77 -13.15 12.24
CA ASN A 55 -24.30 -12.10 11.37
C ASN A 55 -24.79 -12.66 10.03
N ILE A 56 -25.67 -11.94 9.37
CA ILE A 56 -26.09 -12.22 7.99
C ILE A 56 -26.09 -10.92 7.20
N LYS A 57 -25.39 -10.92 6.08
CA LYS A 57 -25.43 -9.82 5.11
C LYS A 57 -26.30 -10.22 3.93
N PHE A 58 -27.22 -9.36 3.58
CA PHE A 58 -28.19 -9.56 2.48
C PHE A 58 -27.78 -8.73 1.28
N ARG A 59 -27.86 -9.33 0.11
CA ARG A 59 -27.63 -8.65 -1.16
C ARG A 59 -28.80 -8.87 -2.10
N THR A 60 -29.37 -7.77 -2.58
CA THR A 60 -30.43 -7.80 -3.59
C THR A 60 -29.87 -7.96 -5.02
N PRO A 61 -30.70 -8.34 -6.01
CA PRO A 61 -30.28 -8.33 -7.41
C PRO A 61 -29.70 -6.98 -7.85
N ASP A 62 -30.30 -5.87 -7.38
CA ASP A 62 -29.91 -4.50 -7.74
C ASP A 62 -28.72 -3.94 -6.95
N LYS A 63 -27.92 -4.83 -6.32
CA LYS A 63 -26.72 -4.43 -5.53
C LYS A 63 -27.01 -3.59 -4.28
N HIS A 64 -28.17 -3.68 -3.65
CA HIS A 64 -28.39 -3.10 -2.34
C HIS A 64 -28.03 -4.11 -1.26
N TYR A 65 -27.45 -3.61 -0.16
CA TYR A 65 -27.00 -4.42 0.95
C TYR A 65 -27.75 -4.06 2.22
N ALA A 66 -27.96 -5.04 3.05
CA ALA A 66 -28.44 -4.88 4.42
C ALA A 66 -27.75 -5.90 5.33
N GLN A 67 -27.69 -5.63 6.62
CA GLN A 67 -27.18 -6.56 7.62
C GLN A 67 -28.19 -6.63 8.78
N LEU A 68 -28.08 -7.67 9.59
CA LEU A 68 -28.88 -7.74 10.82
C LEU A 68 -28.42 -6.61 11.77
N PRO A 69 -29.35 -5.97 12.51
CA PRO A 69 -29.00 -4.99 13.52
C PRO A 69 -28.26 -5.66 14.69
N ASP A 70 -27.40 -4.89 15.36
CA ASP A 70 -26.71 -5.27 16.61
C ASP A 70 -25.95 -6.61 16.55
N CYS A 71 -25.44 -7.00 15.39
CA CYS A 71 -24.68 -8.22 15.20
C CYS A 71 -23.18 -8.01 15.31
N GLU A 72 -22.48 -9.10 15.62
CA GLU A 72 -21.04 -9.13 15.74
C GLU A 72 -20.36 -8.87 14.38
N ARG A 73 -19.29 -8.09 14.39
CA ARG A 73 -18.52 -7.75 13.21
C ARG A 73 -17.31 -8.67 13.08
N VAL A 74 -17.50 -9.79 12.44
CA VAL A 74 -16.44 -10.79 12.18
C VAL A 74 -16.12 -10.85 10.68
N PRO A 75 -14.88 -11.18 10.28
CA PRO A 75 -14.57 -11.46 8.89
C PRO A 75 -15.40 -12.62 8.32
N TYR A 76 -15.83 -12.48 7.07
CA TYR A 76 -16.48 -13.59 6.38
C TYR A 76 -15.49 -14.72 6.11
N LEU A 77 -15.91 -15.97 6.27
CA LEU A 77 -15.12 -17.20 6.16
C LEU A 77 -14.06 -17.42 7.28
N ILE A 78 -14.13 -16.71 8.37
CA ILE A 78 -13.21 -16.91 9.50
C ILE A 78 -13.32 -18.33 10.08
N ASP A 79 -14.52 -18.95 10.00
CA ASP A 79 -14.79 -20.32 10.41
C ASP A 79 -14.20 -21.38 9.46
N CYS A 80 -13.79 -20.98 8.27
CA CYS A 80 -13.28 -21.86 7.22
C CYS A 80 -11.74 -21.84 7.11
N LEU A 81 -11.05 -21.30 8.10
CA LEU A 81 -9.58 -21.20 8.07
C LEU A 81 -8.92 -22.52 8.48
N ASN A 82 -7.95 -22.94 7.67
CA ASN A 82 -7.08 -24.07 8.00
C ASN A 82 -5.97 -23.59 8.95
N THR A 83 -5.89 -24.14 10.15
CA THR A 83 -4.90 -23.77 11.16
C THR A 83 -3.50 -24.27 10.89
N GLU A 84 -3.34 -25.22 9.98
CA GLU A 84 -2.04 -25.77 9.57
C GLU A 84 -1.31 -24.85 8.58
N GLU A 85 -2.04 -23.96 7.91
CA GLU A 85 -1.48 -23.03 6.94
C GLU A 85 -0.90 -21.78 7.63
N ASP A 86 0.30 -21.38 7.21
CA ASP A 86 1.00 -20.20 7.75
C ASP A 86 0.79 -18.92 6.90
N SER A 87 -0.14 -18.98 5.96
CA SER A 87 -0.54 -17.85 5.11
C SER A 87 -2.04 -17.60 5.12
N ILE A 88 -2.43 -16.34 4.91
CA ILE A 88 -3.83 -15.93 4.82
C ILE A 88 -3.98 -14.80 3.79
N LEU A 89 -5.11 -14.82 3.08
CA LEU A 89 -5.49 -13.76 2.16
C LEU A 89 -6.68 -12.96 2.74
N ILE A 90 -6.57 -11.65 2.72
CA ILE A 90 -7.61 -10.69 3.14
C ILE A 90 -8.07 -9.94 1.91
N CYS A 91 -9.36 -10.02 1.59
CA CYS A 91 -10.00 -9.29 0.49
C CYS A 91 -11.12 -8.38 1.00
N GLU A 92 -11.70 -7.57 0.11
CA GLU A 92 -12.67 -6.56 0.52
C GLU A 92 -14.06 -7.14 0.76
N GLY A 93 -14.56 -7.98 -0.12
CA GLY A 93 -15.94 -8.45 -0.12
C GLY A 93 -16.12 -9.96 -0.20
N GLU A 94 -17.39 -10.39 0.02
CA GLU A 94 -17.75 -11.79 0.02
C GLU A 94 -17.55 -12.47 -1.34
N MET A 95 -17.76 -11.71 -2.43
CA MET A 95 -17.59 -12.22 -3.79
C MET A 95 -16.11 -12.50 -4.09
N ASP A 96 -15.23 -11.61 -3.64
CA ASP A 96 -13.78 -11.80 -3.79
C ASP A 96 -13.30 -12.94 -2.91
N ALA A 97 -13.84 -13.06 -1.69
CA ALA A 97 -13.52 -14.19 -0.82
C ALA A 97 -13.88 -15.54 -1.47
N LEU A 98 -15.07 -15.65 -2.06
CA LEU A 98 -15.48 -16.85 -2.80
C LEU A 98 -14.63 -17.10 -4.04
N THR A 99 -14.19 -16.04 -4.71
CA THR A 99 -13.31 -16.12 -5.88
C THR A 99 -11.93 -16.63 -5.48
N TRP A 100 -11.33 -16.04 -4.43
CA TRP A 100 -10.03 -16.44 -3.92
C TRP A 100 -10.01 -17.86 -3.33
N LYS A 101 -11.16 -18.36 -2.83
CA LYS A 101 -11.30 -19.77 -2.41
C LYS A 101 -11.07 -20.78 -3.55
N LEU A 102 -11.06 -20.35 -4.81
CA LEU A 102 -10.66 -21.18 -5.93
C LEU A 102 -9.13 -21.41 -6.01
N ILE A 103 -8.36 -20.55 -5.35
CA ILE A 103 -6.89 -20.47 -5.44
C ILE A 103 -6.23 -20.87 -4.11
N THR A 104 -6.71 -20.36 -2.99
CA THR A 104 -6.11 -20.62 -1.67
C THR A 104 -7.17 -20.95 -0.63
N GLU A 105 -6.80 -21.73 0.38
CA GLU A 105 -7.74 -22.17 1.40
C GLU A 105 -8.01 -21.10 2.47
N ASN A 106 -6.98 -20.35 2.86
CA ASN A 106 -7.11 -19.34 3.91
C ASN A 106 -7.47 -17.98 3.33
N VAL A 107 -8.77 -17.71 3.27
CA VAL A 107 -9.32 -16.45 2.77
C VAL A 107 -10.33 -15.92 3.75
N ILE A 108 -10.26 -14.62 4.04
CA ILE A 108 -11.30 -13.87 4.76
C ILE A 108 -11.63 -12.58 4.03
N SER A 109 -12.86 -12.08 4.15
CA SER A 109 -13.17 -10.72 3.74
C SER A 109 -13.42 -9.79 4.92
N ILE A 110 -13.18 -8.51 4.72
CA ILE A 110 -13.40 -7.46 5.72
C ILE A 110 -14.92 -7.38 6.01
N PRO A 111 -15.36 -7.27 7.27
CA PRO A 111 -16.79 -7.31 7.63
C PRO A 111 -17.65 -6.26 6.94
N ASP A 112 -17.16 -5.02 6.83
CA ASP A 112 -17.87 -3.87 6.27
C ASP A 112 -17.19 -3.29 5.00
N GLY A 113 -16.27 -4.07 4.38
CA GLY A 113 -15.51 -3.64 3.23
C GLY A 113 -14.51 -2.52 3.56
N ALA A 114 -13.98 -1.84 2.53
CA ALA A 114 -12.96 -0.79 2.68
C ALA A 114 -13.44 0.45 3.46
N SER A 115 -14.73 0.60 3.71
CA SER A 115 -15.29 1.71 4.50
C SER A 115 -15.10 1.55 6.01
N ASP A 116 -14.76 0.36 6.50
CA ASP A 116 -14.49 0.11 7.94
C ASP A 116 -13.15 0.72 8.37
N ARG A 117 -13.19 1.99 8.78
CA ARG A 117 -12.00 2.69 9.30
C ARG A 117 -11.60 2.26 10.70
N LYS A 118 -12.52 1.70 11.48
CA LYS A 118 -12.24 1.29 12.87
C LYS A 118 -11.48 -0.03 12.91
N MET A 119 -11.87 -0.98 12.06
CA MET A 119 -11.25 -2.31 11.97
C MET A 119 -11.13 -2.99 13.34
N GLU A 120 -12.18 -2.88 14.16
CA GLU A 120 -12.21 -3.41 15.54
C GLU A 120 -11.99 -4.93 15.57
N TRP A 121 -12.39 -5.62 14.51
CA TRP A 121 -12.20 -7.06 14.32
C TRP A 121 -10.72 -7.49 14.31
N LEU A 122 -9.79 -6.57 13.99
CA LEU A 122 -8.34 -6.87 14.03
C LEU A 122 -7.86 -7.20 15.46
N ALA A 123 -8.51 -6.63 16.48
CA ALA A 123 -8.13 -6.86 17.87
C ALA A 123 -8.51 -8.27 18.36
N THR A 124 -9.47 -8.91 17.70
CA THR A 124 -9.96 -10.25 18.06
C THR A 124 -9.39 -11.37 17.20
N PHE A 125 -8.63 -11.02 16.17
CA PHE A 125 -8.06 -11.98 15.23
C PHE A 125 -6.55 -12.16 15.44
N GLU A 126 -6.13 -13.42 15.63
CA GLU A 126 -4.71 -13.75 15.87
C GLU A 126 -3.89 -13.83 14.59
N PHE A 127 -3.38 -12.68 14.14
CA PHE A 127 -2.49 -12.64 12.97
C PHE A 127 -1.11 -13.25 13.20
N ASN A 128 -0.67 -13.40 14.44
CA ASN A 128 0.71 -13.82 14.77
C ASN A 128 1.06 -15.21 14.28
N LYS A 129 0.08 -16.07 14.06
CA LYS A 129 0.28 -17.41 13.50
C LYS A 129 0.62 -17.41 12.01
N TYR A 130 0.30 -16.33 11.28
CA TYR A 130 0.54 -16.24 9.85
C TYR A 130 1.86 -15.52 9.56
N LYS A 131 2.70 -16.17 8.76
CA LYS A 131 3.97 -15.61 8.29
C LYS A 131 3.78 -14.73 7.07
N ARG A 132 2.78 -15.04 6.23
CA ARG A 132 2.46 -14.31 5.00
C ARG A 132 0.99 -13.91 4.98
N ILE A 133 0.75 -12.63 4.80
CA ILE A 133 -0.58 -12.05 4.78
C ILE A 133 -0.77 -11.29 3.47
N TYR A 134 -1.57 -11.88 2.58
CA TYR A 134 -1.85 -11.31 1.27
C TYR A 134 -2.99 -10.31 1.35
N LEU A 135 -2.76 -9.07 0.94
CA LEU A 135 -3.75 -8.00 0.94
C LEU A 135 -4.30 -7.81 -0.48
N ALA A 136 -5.43 -8.46 -0.75
CA ALA A 136 -6.10 -8.51 -2.05
C ALA A 136 -7.34 -7.61 -2.08
N LEU A 137 -7.16 -6.32 -1.78
CA LEU A 137 -8.22 -5.32 -1.78
C LEU A 137 -8.40 -4.70 -3.17
N ASP A 138 -9.55 -4.07 -3.39
CA ASP A 138 -9.88 -3.41 -4.66
C ASP A 138 -8.81 -2.37 -5.05
N ASN A 139 -8.61 -2.18 -6.35
CA ASN A 139 -7.64 -1.22 -6.87
C ASN A 139 -8.28 0.16 -7.10
N ASP A 140 -9.05 0.62 -6.11
CA ASP A 140 -9.60 1.98 -6.03
C ASP A 140 -9.06 2.73 -4.81
N ASP A 141 -9.37 4.02 -4.68
CA ASP A 141 -8.86 4.87 -3.60
C ASP A 141 -9.20 4.33 -2.21
N ALA A 142 -10.39 3.75 -2.03
CA ALA A 142 -10.84 3.21 -0.76
C ALA A 142 -10.07 1.92 -0.41
N GLY A 143 -9.91 1.01 -1.37
CA GLY A 143 -9.16 -0.23 -1.22
C GLY A 143 -7.67 0.03 -0.97
N ILE A 144 -7.07 1.02 -1.65
CA ILE A 144 -5.67 1.43 -1.43
C ILE A 144 -5.47 1.95 0.00
N GLN A 145 -6.35 2.83 0.50
CA GLN A 145 -6.27 3.36 1.87
C GLN A 145 -6.49 2.26 2.91
N CYS A 146 -7.44 1.37 2.68
CA CYS A 146 -7.72 0.22 3.53
C CYS A 146 -6.52 -0.72 3.62
N ARG A 147 -5.87 -1.02 2.50
CA ARG A 147 -4.66 -1.83 2.40
C ARG A 147 -3.50 -1.24 3.20
N GLU A 148 -3.27 0.05 3.07
CA GLU A 148 -2.25 0.78 3.84
C GLU A 148 -2.48 0.67 5.35
N GLU A 149 -3.73 0.86 5.78
CA GLU A 149 -4.09 0.80 7.20
C GLU A 149 -4.00 -0.62 7.76
N LEU A 150 -4.43 -1.63 7.00
CA LEU A 150 -4.25 -3.04 7.37
C LEU A 150 -2.76 -3.38 7.51
N ALA A 151 -1.94 -3.06 6.51
CA ALA A 151 -0.51 -3.34 6.55
C ALA A 151 0.17 -2.64 7.74
N ARG A 152 -0.24 -1.41 8.07
CA ARG A 152 0.27 -0.68 9.23
C ARG A 152 -0.07 -1.34 10.56
N ARG A 153 -1.30 -1.86 10.72
CA ARG A 153 -1.77 -2.47 11.98
C ARG A 153 -1.28 -3.91 12.15
N ILE A 154 -1.19 -4.67 11.06
CA ILE A 154 -0.80 -6.09 11.10
C ILE A 154 0.72 -6.25 11.17
N GLY A 155 1.48 -5.31 10.55
CA GLY A 155 2.94 -5.38 10.36
C GLY A 155 3.29 -5.56 8.89
N ARG A 156 3.87 -4.53 8.29
CA ARG A 156 4.20 -4.47 6.85
C ARG A 156 5.16 -5.57 6.40
N GLU A 157 6.04 -6.00 7.29
CA GLU A 157 7.07 -7.01 7.04
C GLU A 157 6.51 -8.40 6.70
N ARG A 158 5.25 -8.66 7.05
CA ARG A 158 4.53 -9.92 6.77
C ARG A 158 3.51 -9.79 5.67
N CYS A 159 3.25 -8.55 5.24
CA CYS A 159 2.22 -8.28 4.25
C CYS A 159 2.77 -8.38 2.83
N PHE A 160 1.92 -8.87 1.93
CA PHE A 160 2.14 -8.92 0.50
C PHE A 160 0.98 -8.21 -0.21
N THR A 161 1.28 -7.49 -1.26
CA THR A 161 0.27 -6.82 -2.09
C THR A 161 0.04 -7.61 -3.37
N ILE A 162 -1.22 -7.72 -3.75
CA ILE A 162 -1.63 -8.32 -5.02
C ILE A 162 -1.93 -7.20 -6.01
N ALA A 163 -1.26 -7.25 -7.17
CA ALA A 163 -1.50 -6.34 -8.28
C ALA A 163 -2.41 -7.01 -9.30
N TYR A 164 -3.59 -6.45 -9.52
CA TYR A 164 -4.51 -6.94 -10.55
C TYR A 164 -4.06 -6.54 -11.95
N PRO A 165 -4.30 -7.37 -12.99
CA PRO A 165 -4.04 -7.02 -14.37
C PRO A 165 -4.75 -5.73 -14.79
N GLU A 166 -4.20 -5.06 -15.80
CA GLU A 166 -4.79 -3.84 -16.35
C GLU A 166 -6.26 -4.05 -16.75
N GLY A 167 -7.11 -3.13 -16.34
CA GLY A 167 -8.55 -3.21 -16.58
C GLY A 167 -9.33 -4.10 -15.60
N CYS A 168 -8.68 -4.72 -14.60
CA CYS A 168 -9.33 -5.45 -13.51
C CYS A 168 -9.15 -4.71 -12.20
N LYS A 169 -10.23 -4.53 -11.44
CA LYS A 169 -10.20 -3.85 -10.14
C LYS A 169 -10.19 -4.81 -8.96
N ASP A 170 -10.70 -6.01 -9.13
CA ASP A 170 -10.88 -7.03 -8.10
C ASP A 170 -10.64 -8.45 -8.66
N ALA A 171 -10.61 -9.44 -7.76
CA ALA A 171 -10.36 -10.83 -8.10
C ALA A 171 -11.44 -11.41 -9.02
N ASN A 172 -12.71 -11.04 -8.80
CA ASN A 172 -13.79 -11.57 -9.58
C ASN A 172 -13.77 -11.05 -11.02
N GLU A 173 -13.33 -9.82 -11.24
CA GLU A 173 -13.11 -9.30 -12.59
C GLU A 173 -11.97 -10.03 -13.32
N VAL A 174 -10.89 -10.41 -12.62
CA VAL A 174 -9.84 -11.24 -13.23
C VAL A 174 -10.40 -12.58 -13.66
N LEU A 175 -11.16 -13.26 -12.80
CA LEU A 175 -11.77 -14.55 -13.11
C LEU A 175 -12.72 -14.45 -14.31
N CYS A 176 -13.55 -13.40 -14.37
CA CYS A 176 -14.57 -13.24 -15.42
C CYS A 176 -14.01 -12.78 -16.78
N LYS A 177 -13.01 -11.87 -16.75
CA LYS A 177 -12.41 -11.31 -17.98
C LYS A 177 -11.34 -12.19 -18.58
N HIS A 178 -10.69 -12.98 -17.75
CA HIS A 178 -9.64 -13.91 -18.11
C HIS A 178 -10.05 -15.34 -17.74
N ASP A 179 -9.38 -15.94 -16.77
CA ASP A 179 -9.69 -17.29 -16.28
C ASP A 179 -9.08 -17.55 -14.88
N ARG A 180 -9.25 -18.77 -14.40
CA ARG A 180 -8.66 -19.23 -13.16
C ARG A 180 -7.12 -19.23 -13.20
N THR A 181 -6.52 -19.47 -14.36
CA THR A 181 -5.05 -19.49 -14.52
C THR A 181 -4.49 -18.07 -14.32
N ALA A 182 -5.13 -17.07 -14.90
CA ALA A 182 -4.75 -15.67 -14.70
C ALA A 182 -4.91 -15.24 -13.22
N LEU A 183 -5.97 -15.71 -12.55
CA LEU A 183 -6.16 -15.46 -11.12
C LEU A 183 -5.05 -16.12 -10.27
N GLN A 184 -4.64 -17.34 -10.61
CA GLN A 184 -3.51 -18.03 -9.98
C GLN A 184 -2.21 -17.26 -10.18
N GLN A 185 -1.93 -16.82 -11.40
CA GLN A 185 -0.75 -15.99 -11.70
C GLN A 185 -0.74 -14.69 -10.91
N THR A 186 -1.91 -14.04 -10.78
CA THR A 186 -2.08 -12.83 -9.97
C THR A 186 -1.71 -13.08 -8.50
N PHE A 187 -2.05 -14.25 -7.96
CA PHE A 187 -1.65 -14.64 -6.61
C PHE A 187 -0.15 -14.94 -6.51
N ASP A 188 0.39 -15.69 -7.47
CA ASP A 188 1.80 -16.14 -7.47
C ASP A 188 2.78 -14.97 -7.66
N THR A 189 2.34 -13.88 -8.28
CA THR A 189 3.13 -12.65 -8.49
C THR A 189 2.96 -11.61 -7.39
N ALA A 190 2.36 -11.98 -6.24
CA ALA A 190 2.24 -11.08 -5.10
C ALA A 190 3.60 -10.60 -4.60
N GLU A 191 3.74 -9.30 -4.40
CA GLU A 191 4.98 -8.65 -3.97
C GLU A 191 4.96 -8.29 -2.49
N PRO A 192 6.12 -8.32 -1.80
CA PRO A 192 6.21 -7.81 -0.43
C PRO A 192 5.68 -6.38 -0.34
N TYR A 193 4.91 -6.10 0.71
CA TYR A 193 4.37 -4.76 0.93
C TYR A 193 5.51 -3.75 1.12
N PRO A 194 5.51 -2.61 0.41
CA PRO A 194 6.61 -1.65 0.47
C PRO A 194 6.75 -1.05 1.87
N ILE A 195 7.94 -1.18 2.43
CA ILE A 195 8.31 -0.54 3.70
C ILE A 195 9.01 0.77 3.37
N LYS A 196 8.49 1.88 3.87
CA LYS A 196 9.07 3.20 3.63
C LYS A 196 10.55 3.23 4.02
N SER A 197 11.38 3.68 3.12
CA SER A 197 12.85 3.78 3.29
C SER A 197 13.59 2.43 3.36
N LEU A 198 12.93 1.31 3.10
CA LEU A 198 13.57 0.01 2.88
C LEU A 198 13.57 -0.28 1.37
N TYR A 199 14.76 -0.50 0.83
CA TYR A 199 14.96 -0.73 -0.59
C TYR A 199 15.71 -2.04 -0.81
N THR A 200 15.38 -2.76 -1.87
CA THR A 200 16.16 -3.93 -2.27
C THR A 200 17.40 -3.50 -3.05
N ALA A 201 18.50 -4.23 -2.92
CA ALA A 201 19.73 -3.95 -3.67
C ALA A 201 19.50 -3.94 -5.20
N ASN A 202 18.60 -4.79 -5.68
CA ASN A 202 18.26 -4.87 -7.10
C ASN A 202 17.64 -3.57 -7.65
N GLY A 203 16.88 -2.82 -6.84
CA GLY A 203 16.29 -1.53 -7.24
C GLY A 203 17.34 -0.45 -7.55
N PHE A 204 18.57 -0.60 -7.05
CA PHE A 204 19.68 0.35 -7.26
C PHE A 204 20.82 -0.22 -8.10
N MET A 205 20.67 -1.45 -8.62
CA MET A 205 21.76 -2.12 -9.34
C MET A 205 22.20 -1.33 -10.55
N GLU A 206 21.30 -0.77 -11.33
CA GLU A 206 21.62 -0.02 -12.54
C GLU A 206 22.30 1.32 -12.20
N GLU A 207 21.78 2.04 -11.20
CA GLU A 207 22.41 3.27 -10.70
C GLU A 207 23.80 2.98 -10.12
N GLY A 208 23.93 1.90 -9.34
CA GLY A 208 25.22 1.43 -8.81
C GLY A 208 26.22 1.08 -9.91
N LEU A 209 25.78 0.41 -10.98
CA LEU A 209 26.63 0.10 -12.13
C LEU A 209 27.04 1.35 -12.90
N GLN A 210 26.16 2.34 -13.04
CA GLN A 210 26.48 3.62 -13.66
C GLN A 210 27.53 4.39 -12.85
N LEU A 211 27.38 4.43 -11.51
CA LEU A 211 28.36 5.02 -10.59
C LEU A 211 29.71 4.28 -10.64
N TYR A 212 29.69 2.96 -10.72
CA TYR A 212 30.90 2.15 -10.82
C TYR A 212 31.64 2.40 -12.15
N ARG A 213 30.93 2.51 -13.26
CA ARG A 213 31.51 2.73 -14.61
C ARG A 213 31.92 4.18 -14.84
N GLY A 214 31.13 5.13 -14.34
CA GLY A 214 31.34 6.57 -14.53
C GLY A 214 32.21 7.23 -13.45
N GLY A 215 32.53 6.52 -12.38
CA GLY A 215 33.15 7.08 -11.19
C GLY A 215 32.19 7.93 -10.36
N LEU A 216 32.59 8.28 -9.14
CA LEU A 216 31.85 9.20 -8.30
C LEU A 216 31.72 10.55 -9.01
N ARG A 217 30.54 11.16 -8.97
CA ARG A 217 30.32 12.51 -9.53
C ARG A 217 31.38 13.46 -8.95
N ARG A 218 32.18 14.06 -9.81
CA ARG A 218 33.10 15.12 -9.39
C ARG A 218 32.27 16.28 -8.85
N GLY A 219 32.68 16.86 -7.73
CA GLY A 219 32.06 18.06 -7.18
C GLY A 219 32.24 19.25 -8.15
N LEU A 220 31.59 20.33 -7.84
CA LEU A 220 31.67 21.60 -8.55
C LEU A 220 32.90 22.39 -8.07
N SER A 221 33.62 23.05 -8.98
CA SER A 221 34.76 23.92 -8.66
C SER A 221 34.32 25.04 -7.72
N THR A 222 35.11 25.30 -6.69
CA THR A 222 34.93 26.44 -5.77
C THR A 222 35.33 27.78 -6.43
N GLY A 223 35.99 27.72 -7.56
CA GLY A 223 36.57 28.88 -8.23
C GLY A 223 37.91 29.27 -7.67
N ILE A 224 38.47 28.54 -6.72
CA ILE A 224 39.82 28.75 -6.15
C ILE A 224 40.65 27.51 -6.52
N GLU A 225 41.57 27.68 -7.49
CA GLU A 225 42.32 26.57 -8.10
C GLU A 225 43.03 25.68 -7.08
N THR A 226 43.72 26.30 -6.13
CA THR A 226 44.44 25.57 -5.09
C THR A 226 43.52 24.79 -4.12
N LEU A 227 42.28 25.27 -3.92
CA LEU A 227 41.28 24.57 -3.15
C LEU A 227 40.67 23.43 -3.94
N ASP A 228 40.44 23.62 -5.22
CA ASP A 228 39.84 22.63 -6.12
C ASP A 228 40.68 21.36 -6.28
N GLU A 229 41.97 21.43 -5.98
CA GLU A 229 42.85 20.25 -5.95
C GLU A 229 42.50 19.27 -4.82
N ILE A 230 41.93 19.78 -3.71
CA ILE A 230 41.67 18.99 -2.50
C ILE A 230 40.20 18.98 -2.07
N PHE A 231 39.40 19.94 -2.51
CA PHE A 231 38.00 20.08 -2.15
C PHE A 231 37.16 20.59 -3.32
N LEU A 232 36.04 19.93 -3.54
CA LEU A 232 35.02 20.34 -4.52
C LEU A 232 33.64 20.32 -3.81
N VAL A 233 32.78 21.27 -4.16
CA VAL A 233 31.43 21.34 -3.59
C VAL A 233 30.55 20.27 -4.21
N ARG A 234 29.95 19.40 -3.40
CA ARG A 234 29.00 18.39 -3.89
C ARG A 234 27.59 18.70 -3.40
N PRO A 235 26.58 18.65 -4.26
CA PRO A 235 25.19 18.72 -3.87
C PRO A 235 24.85 17.61 -2.87
N ALA A 236 23.94 17.91 -1.90
CA ALA A 236 23.50 17.02 -0.85
C ALA A 236 24.57 16.62 0.21
N GLU A 237 25.74 17.25 0.22
CA GLU A 237 26.74 17.11 1.28
C GLU A 237 26.75 18.32 2.21
N VAL A 238 27.07 18.09 3.47
CA VAL A 238 27.24 19.13 4.48
C VAL A 238 28.72 19.42 4.64
N THR A 239 29.11 20.67 4.43
CA THR A 239 30.50 21.12 4.64
C THR A 239 30.58 21.99 5.90
N ILE A 240 31.51 21.66 6.81
CA ILE A 240 31.77 22.43 8.02
C ILE A 240 33.13 23.12 7.90
N CYS A 241 33.13 24.46 7.93
CA CYS A 241 34.33 25.26 7.99
C CYS A 241 34.59 25.72 9.42
N SER A 242 35.71 25.29 10.00
CA SER A 242 36.12 25.67 11.38
C SER A 242 37.46 26.37 11.41
N GLY A 243 37.71 27.12 12.45
CA GLY A 243 38.97 27.84 12.67
C GLY A 243 38.87 28.83 13.83
N VAL A 244 39.99 29.41 14.21
CA VAL A 244 40.05 30.40 15.28
C VAL A 244 39.27 31.67 14.98
N PRO A 245 38.82 32.43 15.95
CA PRO A 245 38.17 33.72 15.73
C PRO A 245 39.03 34.65 14.87
N ASN A 246 38.40 35.42 13.98
CA ASN A 246 39.04 36.41 13.09
C ASN A 246 40.05 35.85 12.07
N CYS A 247 40.02 34.56 11.75
CA CYS A 247 40.89 33.99 10.72
C CYS A 247 40.31 34.07 9.28
N GLY A 248 39.22 34.78 9.07
CA GLY A 248 38.65 35.01 7.74
C GLY A 248 37.67 33.93 7.24
N LYS A 249 37.13 33.06 8.12
CA LYS A 249 36.18 31.97 7.70
C LYS A 249 34.99 32.48 6.91
N SER A 250 34.34 33.53 7.38
CA SER A 250 33.16 34.11 6.70
C SER A 250 33.54 34.68 5.35
N GLU A 251 34.66 35.39 5.28
CA GLU A 251 35.19 35.97 4.02
C GLU A 251 35.49 34.87 3.00
N PHE A 252 36.05 33.75 3.45
CA PHE A 252 36.36 32.59 2.62
C PHE A 252 35.08 31.90 2.09
N ILE A 253 34.08 31.71 2.95
CA ILE A 253 32.80 31.10 2.55
C ILE A 253 32.06 32.03 1.57
N ASP A 254 32.07 33.35 1.82
CA ASP A 254 31.46 34.34 0.95
C ASP A 254 32.13 34.36 -0.44
N ALA A 255 33.42 34.20 -0.50
CA ALA A 255 34.15 34.11 -1.78
C ALA A 255 33.76 32.86 -2.57
N ILE A 256 33.67 31.70 -1.89
CA ILE A 256 33.18 30.46 -2.52
C ILE A 256 31.72 30.65 -3.00
N ALA A 257 30.86 31.25 -2.20
CA ALA A 257 29.44 31.48 -2.55
C ALA A 257 29.31 32.34 -3.81
N VAL A 258 30.09 33.43 -3.92
CA VAL A 258 30.11 34.31 -5.09
C VAL A 258 30.65 33.57 -6.32
N ASN A 259 31.79 32.89 -6.20
CA ASN A 259 32.36 32.08 -7.28
C ASN A 259 31.43 31.00 -7.81
N MET A 260 30.75 30.27 -6.90
CA MET A 260 29.79 29.22 -7.26
C MET A 260 28.56 29.78 -7.96
N ALA A 261 28.07 30.95 -7.53
CA ALA A 261 26.96 31.62 -8.17
C ALA A 261 27.35 32.06 -9.59
N ASP A 262 28.55 32.58 -9.78
CA ASP A 262 29.03 33.10 -11.07
C ASP A 262 29.37 31.97 -12.07
N LYS A 263 30.04 30.90 -11.59
CA LYS A 263 30.53 29.81 -12.45
C LYS A 263 29.47 28.72 -12.72
N HIS A 264 28.55 28.50 -11.78
CA HIS A 264 27.64 27.35 -11.81
C HIS A 264 26.16 27.74 -11.70
N ASP A 265 25.82 29.02 -11.71
CA ASP A 265 24.46 29.55 -11.47
C ASP A 265 23.85 28.99 -10.13
N TYR A 266 24.72 28.81 -9.12
CA TYR A 266 24.32 28.26 -7.84
C TYR A 266 23.57 29.32 -7.04
N LYS A 267 22.42 28.95 -6.48
CA LYS A 267 21.60 29.87 -5.67
C LYS A 267 21.83 29.60 -4.19
N TRP A 268 22.15 30.64 -3.43
CA TRP A 268 22.47 30.56 -2.02
C TRP A 268 21.35 31.11 -1.16
N ALA A 269 21.02 30.40 -0.09
CA ALA A 269 20.28 30.93 1.06
C ALA A 269 21.30 31.16 2.19
N ILE A 270 21.57 32.45 2.51
CA ILE A 270 22.56 32.82 3.50
C ILE A 270 21.85 33.17 4.81
N CYS A 271 22.26 32.55 5.91
CA CYS A 271 21.78 32.82 7.24
C CYS A 271 22.97 33.28 8.11
N SER A 272 23.14 34.58 8.28
CA SER A 272 24.21 35.16 9.10
C SER A 272 23.62 35.88 10.30
N PHE A 273 24.10 35.54 11.50
CA PHE A 273 23.66 36.16 12.75
C PHE A 273 24.62 37.22 13.25
N GLU A 274 25.79 37.37 12.61
CA GLU A 274 26.86 38.29 13.06
C GLU A 274 26.82 39.64 12.36
N ASN A 275 26.34 39.70 11.10
CA ASN A 275 26.31 40.93 10.32
C ASN A 275 24.87 41.34 9.96
N PRO A 276 24.56 42.64 9.99
CA PRO A 276 23.33 43.17 9.38
C PRO A 276 23.27 42.77 7.88
N VAL A 277 22.07 42.48 7.37
CA VAL A 277 21.88 42.01 5.99
C VAL A 277 22.50 42.97 4.95
N SER A 278 22.33 44.30 5.13
CA SER A 278 22.89 45.30 4.22
C SER A 278 24.39 45.29 4.16
N GLU A 279 25.08 45.11 5.29
CA GLU A 279 26.53 45.04 5.36
C GLU A 279 27.06 43.75 4.70
N HIS A 280 26.37 42.62 4.94
CA HIS A 280 26.74 41.36 4.32
C HIS A 280 26.57 41.40 2.79
N LEU A 281 25.49 41.99 2.29
CA LEU A 281 25.28 42.19 0.85
C LEU A 281 26.39 43.04 0.21
N ASN A 282 26.84 44.10 0.88
CA ASN A 282 27.98 44.91 0.40
C ASN A 282 29.26 44.07 0.32
N LYS A 283 29.55 43.28 1.34
CA LYS A 283 30.72 42.38 1.34
C LYS A 283 30.68 41.33 0.21
N LEU A 284 29.49 40.79 -0.09
CA LEU A 284 29.33 39.86 -1.23
C LEU A 284 29.52 40.60 -2.57
N ALA A 285 29.00 41.82 -2.69
CA ALA A 285 29.15 42.63 -3.91
C ALA A 285 30.63 43.00 -4.18
N GLU A 286 31.38 43.35 -3.14
CA GLU A 286 32.82 43.65 -3.25
C GLU A 286 33.64 42.46 -3.75
N LYS A 287 33.21 41.23 -3.54
CA LYS A 287 33.91 40.00 -4.03
C LYS A 287 33.63 39.69 -5.49
N LYS A 288 32.64 40.34 -6.10
CA LYS A 288 32.32 40.17 -7.53
C LYS A 288 33.07 41.13 -8.45
N VAL A 289 33.69 42.14 -7.90
CA VAL A 289 34.48 43.14 -8.65
C VAL A 289 35.93 42.69 -8.80
#